data_aed0a449d2d9f46a15a2385a6ed1b07d
#
_entry.id   aed0a449d2d9f46a15a2385a6ed1b07d
#
_cell.length_a   1.000
_cell.length_b   1.000
_cell.length_c   1.000
_cell.angle_alpha   90.00
_cell.angle_beta   90.00
_cell.angle_gamma   90.00
#
_symmetry.space_group_name_H-M   'P 1'
#
loop_
_entity.id
_entity.type
_entity.pdbx_description
1 polymer ?
#
loop_
_entity_poly.entity_id
_entity_poly.type
_entity_poly.pdbx_seq_one_letter_code
_entity_poly.pdbx_strand_id
1 'polypeptide(L)'
;LRKEMENAMNRTRIFLRNKAAGSLSKRLGLPEGTPMKTPVLEFCYKNDELGDPMVNEYHILAAGFATKEEIDTITEMAFKINELMIEFFKQCKVDLIDFKIEFGRYKGKILLADEISPDTCRFWDMDTQEKLDKDRFRRDMGGVEEAYAEMMKRVGLA
;
A
#
# COMPACT_ATOMS: atom_id res chain seq x y z
N LEU A 1 14.49 -13.02 -11.56
CA LEU A 1 13.22 -13.13 -10.79
C LEU A 1 12.23 -12.04 -11.21
N ARG A 2 12.60 -10.75 -11.12
CA ARG A 2 11.68 -9.64 -11.44
C ARG A 2 11.17 -9.68 -12.90
N LYS A 3 12.03 -9.99 -13.89
CA LYS A 3 11.64 -10.14 -15.30
C LYS A 3 10.73 -11.34 -15.57
N GLU A 4 10.90 -12.43 -14.82
CA GLU A 4 10.05 -13.62 -14.97
C GLU A 4 8.68 -13.47 -14.27
N MET A 5 8.60 -12.59 -13.28
CA MET A 5 7.35 -12.24 -12.60
C MET A 5 6.54 -11.18 -13.36
N GLU A 6 7.16 -10.43 -14.27
CA GLU A 6 6.52 -9.30 -14.97
C GLU A 6 5.35 -9.69 -15.89
N ASN A 7 5.20 -10.96 -16.26
CA ASN A 7 4.20 -11.38 -17.23
C ASN A 7 2.87 -11.92 -16.66
N ALA A 8 2.70 -12.00 -15.33
CA ALA A 8 1.59 -12.80 -14.83
C ALA A 8 0.51 -12.07 -14.01
N MET A 9 0.83 -11.05 -13.20
CA MET A 9 -0.17 -10.26 -12.45
C MET A 9 0.18 -8.76 -12.42
N ASN A 10 1.01 -8.34 -13.31
CA ASN A 10 1.60 -6.99 -13.33
C ASN A 10 0.59 -5.87 -13.69
N ARG A 11 -0.72 -6.18 -13.70
CA ARG A 11 -1.74 -5.22 -14.09
C ARG A 11 -2.60 -4.73 -12.94
N THR A 12 -2.34 -5.20 -11.71
CA THR A 12 -3.16 -4.81 -10.56
C THR A 12 -2.28 -4.40 -9.39
N ARG A 13 -2.44 -3.16 -8.95
CA ARG A 13 -1.91 -2.63 -7.68
C ARG A 13 -2.97 -2.77 -6.61
N ILE A 14 -2.56 -3.07 -5.40
CA ILE A 14 -3.44 -3.19 -4.26
C ILE A 14 -3.09 -2.11 -3.25
N PHE A 15 -4.11 -1.39 -2.80
CA PHE A 15 -3.99 -0.48 -1.68
C PHE A 15 -4.77 -1.04 -0.50
N LEU A 16 -4.16 -1.00 0.67
CA LEU A 16 -4.84 -1.31 1.91
C LEU A 16 -4.76 -0.09 2.84
N ARG A 17 -5.92 0.36 3.32
CA ARG A 17 -6.04 1.65 4.01
C ARG A 17 -6.70 1.49 5.37
N ASN A 18 -5.96 1.87 6.40
CA ASN A 18 -6.41 1.83 7.80
C ASN A 18 -7.03 3.16 8.22
N LYS A 19 -6.57 4.27 7.61
CA LYS A 19 -7.07 5.62 7.84
C LYS A 19 -7.30 6.33 6.51
N ALA A 20 -8.21 7.29 6.50
CA ALA A 20 -8.45 8.13 5.33
C ALA A 20 -7.24 9.04 5.08
N ALA A 21 -6.62 8.92 3.92
CA ALA A 21 -5.55 9.80 3.44
C ALA A 21 -5.52 9.85 1.92
N GLY A 22 -4.89 10.87 1.36
CA GLY A 22 -4.70 11.02 -0.07
C GLY A 22 -6.01 10.90 -0.86
N SER A 23 -6.05 9.99 -1.84
CA SER A 23 -7.21 9.81 -2.73
C SER A 23 -8.45 9.29 -2.00
N LEU A 24 -8.32 8.43 -0.96
CA LEU A 24 -9.46 7.94 -0.20
C LEU A 24 -10.17 9.07 0.54
N SER A 25 -9.40 9.93 1.23
CA SER A 25 -9.93 11.10 1.92
C SER A 25 -10.73 12.00 0.97
N LYS A 26 -10.17 12.27 -0.22
CA LYS A 26 -10.83 13.10 -1.24
C LYS A 26 -12.11 12.45 -1.79
N ARG A 27 -12.08 11.16 -2.12
CA ARG A 27 -13.23 10.45 -2.71
C ARG A 27 -14.41 10.31 -1.75
N LEU A 28 -14.14 10.08 -0.47
CA LEU A 28 -15.19 9.90 0.53
C LEU A 28 -15.55 11.20 1.27
N GLY A 29 -14.85 12.31 1.01
CA GLY A 29 -15.05 13.56 1.71
C GLY A 29 -14.75 13.48 3.20
N LEU A 30 -13.85 12.57 3.61
CA LEU A 30 -13.47 12.36 5.01
C LEU A 30 -12.24 13.21 5.35
N PRO A 31 -12.17 13.78 6.55
CA PRO A 31 -10.94 14.42 7.04
C PRO A 31 -9.77 13.46 6.99
N GLU A 32 -8.60 13.98 6.63
CA GLU A 32 -7.37 13.18 6.61
C GLU A 32 -7.05 12.68 8.03
N GLY A 33 -6.63 11.40 8.14
CA GLY A 33 -6.38 10.75 9.42
C GLY A 33 -7.62 10.10 10.06
N THR A 34 -8.81 10.24 9.48
CA THR A 34 -10.03 9.57 10.00
C THR A 34 -9.82 8.05 10.00
N PRO A 35 -9.89 7.38 11.16
CA PRO A 35 -9.79 5.92 11.24
C PRO A 35 -10.95 5.25 10.50
N MET A 36 -10.63 4.25 9.69
CA MET A 36 -11.66 3.42 9.06
C MET A 36 -12.14 2.37 10.07
N LYS A 37 -13.44 2.07 10.08
CA LYS A 37 -14.00 1.02 10.97
C LYS A 37 -13.42 -0.36 10.67
N THR A 38 -13.13 -0.62 9.41
CA THR A 38 -12.43 -1.80 8.91
C THR A 38 -11.41 -1.35 7.88
N PRO A 39 -10.27 -2.04 7.72
CA PRO A 39 -9.34 -1.72 6.65
C PRO A 39 -10.02 -1.79 5.28
N VAL A 40 -9.73 -0.85 4.41
CA VAL A 40 -10.27 -0.77 3.04
C VAL A 40 -9.26 -1.34 2.07
N LEU A 41 -9.64 -2.38 1.33
CA LEU A 41 -8.86 -2.95 0.26
C LEU A 41 -9.36 -2.40 -1.08
N GLU A 42 -8.43 -1.89 -1.89
CA GLU A 42 -8.71 -1.32 -3.20
C GLU A 42 -7.81 -1.96 -4.25
N PHE A 43 -8.38 -2.25 -5.42
CA PHE A 43 -7.64 -2.66 -6.61
C PHE A 43 -7.54 -1.51 -7.60
N CYS A 44 -6.36 -1.33 -8.18
CA CYS A 44 -6.13 -0.38 -9.26
C CYS A 44 -5.51 -1.09 -10.46
N TYR A 45 -5.97 -0.77 -11.65
CA TYR A 45 -5.32 -1.23 -12.87
C TYR A 45 -4.02 -0.45 -13.08
N LYS A 46 -2.90 -1.18 -13.15
CA LYS A 46 -1.56 -0.60 -13.33
C LYS A 46 -1.38 -0.15 -14.77
N ASN A 47 -1.67 1.09 -15.03
CA ASN A 47 -1.50 1.72 -16.32
C ASN A 47 -1.27 3.22 -16.14
N ASP A 48 -0.03 3.66 -16.30
CA ASP A 48 0.38 5.05 -16.07
C ASP A 48 -0.33 6.02 -17.03
N GLU A 49 -0.60 5.62 -18.29
CA GLU A 49 -1.31 6.44 -19.27
C GLU A 49 -2.77 6.68 -18.86
N LEU A 50 -3.38 5.72 -18.16
CA LEU A 50 -4.75 5.83 -17.66
C LEU A 50 -4.81 6.37 -16.22
N GLY A 51 -3.69 6.68 -15.59
CA GLY A 51 -3.62 7.18 -14.21
C GLY A 51 -3.99 6.14 -13.15
N ASP A 52 -3.69 4.87 -13.39
CA ASP A 52 -3.96 3.74 -12.48
C ASP A 52 -5.41 3.70 -11.96
N PRO A 53 -6.42 3.59 -12.84
CA PRO A 53 -7.82 3.67 -12.43
C PRO A 53 -8.21 2.57 -11.45
N MET A 54 -9.08 2.91 -10.50
CA MET A 54 -9.66 1.91 -9.59
C MET A 54 -10.51 0.90 -10.38
N VAL A 55 -10.36 -0.36 -10.02
CA VAL A 55 -11.15 -1.48 -10.54
C VAL A 55 -11.68 -2.30 -9.38
N ASN A 56 -12.73 -3.04 -9.61
CA ASN A 56 -13.25 -4.02 -8.65
C ASN A 56 -13.03 -5.45 -9.15
N GLU A 57 -13.39 -6.42 -8.33
CA GLU A 57 -13.28 -7.84 -8.64
C GLU A 57 -13.93 -8.20 -9.99
N TYR A 58 -15.11 -7.66 -10.29
CA TYR A 58 -15.83 -7.95 -11.53
C TYR A 58 -15.06 -7.46 -12.77
N HIS A 59 -14.43 -6.29 -12.70
CA HIS A 59 -13.57 -5.80 -13.76
C HIS A 59 -12.36 -6.73 -13.97
N ILE A 60 -11.73 -7.17 -12.87
CA ILE A 60 -10.54 -8.03 -12.91
C ILE A 60 -10.87 -9.37 -13.56
N LEU A 61 -11.99 -9.98 -13.16
CA LEU A 61 -12.46 -11.26 -13.69
C LEU A 61 -12.87 -11.14 -15.17
N ALA A 62 -13.68 -10.14 -15.52
CA ALA A 62 -14.16 -9.93 -16.88
C ALA A 62 -13.03 -9.61 -17.86
N ALA A 63 -12.00 -8.89 -17.43
CA ALA A 63 -10.82 -8.60 -18.24
C ALA A 63 -9.78 -9.73 -18.26
N GLY A 64 -9.99 -10.79 -17.46
CA GLY A 64 -9.06 -11.93 -17.40
C GLY A 64 -7.71 -11.61 -16.79
N PHE A 65 -7.64 -10.60 -15.91
CA PHE A 65 -6.39 -10.21 -15.25
C PHE A 65 -5.98 -11.18 -14.14
N ALA A 66 -6.96 -11.74 -13.42
CA ALA A 66 -6.77 -12.77 -12.40
C ALA A 66 -7.99 -13.70 -12.32
N THR A 67 -7.83 -14.88 -11.74
CA THR A 67 -8.91 -15.78 -11.37
C THR A 67 -9.52 -15.38 -10.01
N LYS A 68 -10.70 -15.94 -9.70
CA LYS A 68 -11.33 -15.71 -8.38
C LYS A 68 -10.45 -16.22 -7.24
N GLU A 69 -9.85 -17.40 -7.39
CA GLU A 69 -8.96 -18.00 -6.40
C GLU A 69 -7.71 -17.13 -6.15
N GLU A 70 -7.20 -16.51 -7.20
CA GLU A 70 -6.07 -15.59 -7.08
C GLU A 70 -6.46 -14.30 -6.36
N ILE A 71 -7.64 -13.73 -6.66
CA ILE A 71 -8.17 -12.56 -5.96
C ILE A 71 -8.35 -12.86 -4.47
N ASP A 72 -8.92 -14.02 -4.12
CA ASP A 72 -9.12 -14.43 -2.74
C ASP A 72 -7.78 -14.60 -2.01
N THR A 73 -6.83 -15.30 -2.63
CA THR A 73 -5.47 -15.49 -2.09
C THR A 73 -4.77 -14.15 -1.83
N ILE A 74 -4.82 -13.23 -2.80
CA ILE A 74 -4.22 -11.91 -2.69
C ILE A 74 -4.89 -11.09 -1.58
N THR A 75 -6.21 -11.17 -1.49
CA THR A 75 -6.98 -10.48 -0.46
C THR A 75 -6.58 -10.95 0.94
N GLU A 76 -6.53 -12.27 1.17
CA GLU A 76 -6.09 -12.85 2.44
C GLU A 76 -4.66 -12.44 2.79
N MET A 77 -3.75 -12.53 1.82
CA MET A 77 -2.35 -12.12 2.01
C MET A 77 -2.24 -10.63 2.34
N ALA A 78 -2.98 -9.76 1.66
CA ALA A 78 -2.95 -8.32 1.89
C ALA A 78 -3.42 -7.95 3.31
N PHE A 79 -4.51 -8.55 3.79
CA PHE A 79 -4.98 -8.35 5.16
C PHE A 79 -3.99 -8.89 6.18
N LYS A 80 -3.39 -10.06 5.94
CA LYS A 80 -2.38 -10.62 6.83
C LYS A 80 -1.11 -9.75 6.90
N ILE A 81 -0.66 -9.25 5.76
CA ILE A 81 0.45 -8.27 5.71
C ILE A 81 0.10 -7.02 6.52
N ASN A 82 -1.13 -6.51 6.38
CA ASN A 82 -1.58 -5.35 7.14
C ASN A 82 -1.50 -5.56 8.65
N GLU A 83 -1.99 -6.68 9.16
CA GLU A 83 -1.93 -7.03 10.58
C GLU A 83 -0.49 -7.03 11.10
N LEU A 84 0.41 -7.73 10.38
CA LEU A 84 1.81 -7.83 10.74
C LEU A 84 2.52 -6.47 10.71
N MET A 85 2.23 -5.66 9.69
CA MET A 85 2.81 -4.32 9.55
C MET A 85 2.32 -3.37 10.65
N ILE A 86 1.02 -3.37 10.97
CA ILE A 86 0.47 -2.55 12.05
C ILE A 86 1.18 -2.89 13.36
N GLU A 87 1.29 -4.17 13.69
CA GLU A 87 1.94 -4.63 14.92
C GLU A 87 3.42 -4.21 14.98
N PHE A 88 4.16 -4.45 13.90
CA PHE A 88 5.58 -4.08 13.80
C PHE A 88 5.78 -2.57 13.92
N PHE A 89 5.09 -1.77 13.13
CA PHE A 89 5.29 -0.32 13.12
C PHE A 89 4.78 0.36 14.39
N LYS A 90 3.77 -0.21 15.05
CA LYS A 90 3.34 0.24 16.38
C LYS A 90 4.45 0.15 17.42
N GLN A 91 5.27 -0.90 17.40
CA GLN A 91 6.45 -1.03 18.26
C GLN A 91 7.50 0.05 17.96
N CYS A 92 7.56 0.52 16.73
CA CYS A 92 8.42 1.61 16.28
C CYS A 92 7.82 3.01 16.52
N LYS A 93 6.68 3.14 17.22
CA LYS A 93 5.94 4.39 17.40
C LYS A 93 5.51 5.04 16.08
N VAL A 94 5.19 4.21 15.08
CA VAL A 94 4.74 4.62 13.75
C VAL A 94 3.34 4.10 13.51
N ASP A 95 2.47 4.99 13.04
CA ASP A 95 1.11 4.70 12.63
C ASP A 95 1.08 4.38 11.14
N LEU A 96 0.69 3.16 10.78
CA LEU A 96 0.53 2.73 9.40
C LEU A 96 -0.83 3.20 8.87
N ILE A 97 -0.82 4.24 8.07
CA ILE A 97 -2.03 4.86 7.52
C ILE A 97 -2.57 4.03 6.36
N ASP A 98 -1.76 3.82 5.36
CA ASP A 98 -2.05 2.97 4.21
C ASP A 98 -0.76 2.50 3.54
N PHE A 99 -0.89 1.54 2.63
CA PHE A 99 0.23 1.10 1.83
C PHE A 99 -0.24 0.54 0.48
N LYS A 100 0.69 0.54 -0.47
CA LYS A 100 0.56 -0.06 -1.79
C LYS A 100 1.44 -1.30 -1.85
N ILE A 101 0.89 -2.40 -2.35
CA ILE A 101 1.62 -3.63 -2.64
C ILE A 101 1.25 -4.17 -4.03
N GLU A 102 2.13 -4.98 -4.57
CA GLU A 102 1.93 -5.69 -5.83
C GLU A 102 2.22 -7.19 -5.61
N PHE A 103 1.52 -8.03 -6.34
CA PHE A 103 1.73 -9.47 -6.32
C PHE A 103 2.12 -9.97 -7.71
N GLY A 104 2.83 -11.07 -7.76
CA GLY A 104 3.21 -11.73 -9.00
C GLY A 104 3.00 -13.24 -8.94
N ARG A 105 2.84 -13.87 -10.12
CA ARG A 105 2.86 -15.33 -10.23
C ARG A 105 4.30 -15.79 -10.47
N TYR A 106 4.72 -16.77 -9.71
CA TYR A 106 6.00 -17.45 -9.93
C TYR A 106 5.86 -18.94 -9.68
N LYS A 107 6.12 -19.75 -10.71
CA LYS A 107 5.99 -21.22 -10.66
C LYS A 107 4.65 -21.67 -10.06
N GLY A 108 3.56 -21.08 -10.49
CA GLY A 108 2.20 -21.40 -10.04
C GLY A 108 1.83 -20.91 -8.64
N LYS A 109 2.67 -20.09 -8.01
CA LYS A 109 2.39 -19.49 -6.69
C LYS A 109 2.25 -17.98 -6.79
N ILE A 110 1.39 -17.43 -5.95
CA ILE A 110 1.28 -15.97 -5.76
C ILE A 110 2.33 -15.54 -4.74
N LEU A 111 3.12 -14.53 -5.07
CA LEU A 111 4.15 -13.97 -4.21
C LEU A 111 4.00 -12.45 -4.15
N LEU A 112 4.36 -11.87 -2.98
CA LEU A 112 4.54 -10.42 -2.84
C LEU A 112 5.74 -9.98 -3.69
N ALA A 113 5.56 -8.94 -4.52
CA ALA A 113 6.50 -8.57 -5.57
C ALA A 113 7.08 -7.14 -5.46
N ASP A 114 6.53 -6.31 -4.59
CA ASP A 114 6.96 -4.92 -4.38
C ASP A 114 7.57 -4.73 -2.99
N GLU A 115 8.29 -3.63 -2.79
CA GLU A 115 8.93 -3.30 -1.51
C GLU A 115 7.93 -2.69 -0.52
N ILE A 116 8.27 -2.78 0.76
CA ILE A 116 7.66 -2.03 1.85
C ILE A 116 8.64 -0.90 2.23
N SER A 117 8.27 0.32 1.93
CA SER A 117 9.13 1.49 2.10
C SER A 117 8.32 2.77 2.33
N PRO A 118 8.94 3.88 2.74
CA PRO A 118 8.27 5.18 2.80
C PRO A 118 7.75 5.71 1.45
N ASP A 119 8.15 5.08 0.33
CA ASP A 119 7.63 5.38 -1.01
C ASP A 119 6.30 4.71 -1.30
N THR A 120 6.08 3.53 -0.74
CA THR A 120 4.89 2.70 -0.96
C THR A 120 3.90 2.73 0.19
N CYS A 121 4.30 3.26 1.35
CA CYS A 121 3.50 3.35 2.56
C CYS A 121 3.33 4.80 3.02
N ARG A 122 2.21 5.11 3.71
CA ARG A 122 2.09 6.29 4.53
C ARG A 122 2.33 5.93 5.97
N PHE A 123 3.39 6.53 6.53
CA PHE A 123 3.82 6.37 7.90
C PHE A 123 3.71 7.72 8.63
N TRP A 124 2.96 7.75 9.72
CA TRP A 124 2.87 8.94 10.56
C TRP A 124 3.41 8.64 11.96
N ASP A 125 4.04 9.62 12.56
CA ASP A 125 4.42 9.54 13.97
C ASP A 125 3.16 9.35 14.83
N MET A 126 3.17 8.37 15.75
CA MET A 126 1.99 8.07 16.57
C MET A 126 1.62 9.19 17.54
N ASP A 127 2.60 9.95 18.03
CA ASP A 127 2.39 10.97 19.06
C ASP A 127 2.10 12.34 18.43
N THR A 128 2.83 12.70 17.36
CA THR A 128 2.74 14.03 16.72
C THR A 128 1.90 14.05 15.45
N GLN A 129 1.61 12.88 14.86
CA GLN A 129 0.98 12.72 13.55
C GLN A 129 1.79 13.33 12.39
N GLU A 130 3.07 13.59 12.61
CA GLU A 130 3.98 14.06 11.58
C GLU A 130 4.18 12.98 10.52
N LYS A 131 4.25 13.40 9.25
CA LYS A 131 4.44 12.50 8.11
C LYS A 131 5.90 12.08 8.01
N LEU A 132 6.15 10.76 7.98
CA LEU A 132 7.47 10.14 7.89
C LEU A 132 7.66 9.40 6.55
N ASP A 133 7.00 9.85 5.51
CA ASP A 133 6.90 9.18 4.21
C ASP A 133 7.01 10.17 3.03
N LYS A 134 6.85 9.64 1.82
CA LYS A 134 6.94 10.39 0.56
C LYS A 134 5.90 11.53 0.41
N ASP A 135 4.86 11.60 1.23
CA ASP A 135 3.93 12.72 1.18
C ASP A 135 4.61 14.04 1.53
N ARG A 136 5.72 14.03 2.28
CA ARG A 136 6.53 15.24 2.49
C ARG A 136 7.04 15.82 1.18
N PHE A 137 7.51 14.96 0.27
CA PHE A 137 7.92 15.36 -1.08
C PHE A 137 6.72 15.76 -1.95
N ARG A 138 5.67 14.92 -1.98
CA ARG A 138 4.47 15.16 -2.82
C ARG A 138 3.75 16.47 -2.49
N ARG A 139 3.88 16.96 -1.26
CA ARG A 139 3.21 18.16 -0.74
C ARG A 139 4.16 19.32 -0.50
N ASP A 140 5.40 19.22 -0.95
CA ASP A 140 6.44 20.24 -0.78
C ASP A 140 6.60 20.69 0.69
N MET A 141 6.58 19.73 1.62
CA MET A 141 6.65 20.00 3.06
C MET A 141 8.10 20.14 3.57
N GLY A 142 9.10 19.80 2.75
CA GLY A 142 10.50 19.72 3.18
C GLY A 142 10.79 18.57 4.13
N GLY A 143 12.05 18.42 4.54
CA GLY A 143 12.47 17.43 5.53
C GLY A 143 12.28 15.97 5.10
N VAL A 144 12.38 15.67 3.78
CA VAL A 144 12.19 14.31 3.25
C VAL A 144 13.31 13.38 3.71
N GLU A 145 14.55 13.83 3.62
CA GLU A 145 15.72 13.04 4.00
C GLU A 145 15.74 12.75 5.50
N GLU A 146 15.39 13.75 6.31
CA GLU A 146 15.27 13.62 7.76
C GLU A 146 14.17 12.64 8.16
N ALA A 147 13.01 12.68 7.49
CA ALA A 147 11.92 11.75 7.73
C ALA A 147 12.32 10.30 7.39
N TYR A 148 13.02 10.09 6.28
CA TYR A 148 13.50 8.77 5.90
C TYR A 148 14.60 8.26 6.85
N ALA A 149 15.52 9.14 7.28
CA ALA A 149 16.53 8.81 8.28
C ALA A 149 15.89 8.43 9.63
N GLU A 150 14.86 9.17 10.05
CA GLU A 150 14.10 8.85 11.26
C GLU A 150 13.39 7.48 11.15
N MET A 151 12.80 7.17 9.99
CA MET A 151 12.21 5.85 9.76
C MET A 151 13.25 4.74 9.83
N MET A 152 14.42 4.90 9.21
CA MET A 152 15.51 3.91 9.28
C MET A 152 15.95 3.66 10.71
N LYS A 153 16.09 4.71 11.51
CA LYS A 153 16.43 4.62 12.92
C LYS A 153 15.36 3.85 13.71
N ARG A 154 14.09 4.17 13.51
CA ARG A 154 12.97 3.53 14.23
C ARG A 154 12.84 2.04 13.92
N VAL A 155 13.16 1.62 12.70
CA VAL A 155 13.13 0.19 12.32
C VAL A 155 14.45 -0.54 12.60
N GLY A 156 15.42 0.14 13.21
CA GLY A 156 16.69 -0.47 13.62
C GLY A 156 17.70 -0.69 12.50
N LEU A 157 17.63 0.13 11.42
CA LEU A 157 18.56 0.07 10.27
C LEU A 157 19.62 1.18 10.29
N ALA A 158 19.63 2.04 11.31
CA ALA A 158 20.58 3.14 11.49
C ALA A 158 21.08 3.19 12.92
#